data_767de0c22ad0f3fbfa348a46dbab822b
#
_entry.id   767de0c22ad0f3fbfa348a46dbab822b
#
_cell.length_a   1.000
_cell.length_b   1.000
_cell.length_c   1.000
_cell.angle_alpha   90.00
_cell.angle_beta   90.00
_cell.angle_gamma   90.00
#
_symmetry.space_group_name_H-M   'P 1'
#
loop_
_entity.id
_entity.type
_entity.pdbx_description
1 polymer ?
#
loop_
_entity_poly.entity_id
_entity_poly.type
_entity_poly.pdbx_seq_one_letter_code
_entity_poly.pdbx_strand_id
1 'polypeptide(L)'
;MDHRSRAWFVIYSNPHREEQAQFYLGVKGVQTFFPRLQVPAAAGSKSKIIPLFRNYLFARIDVATEGHLVIWTPGVRRIVSFGDEPIPIQDSVVRFLQQQADPKGVIQARSRLARGQEVEISGGPFDGLVGIIQAPPDDKGRVKILLKLLSRQVSVKFGVESIKGGRALWAPAIANDVGLEWPSAEG
;
A
#
# COMPACT_ATOMS: atom_id res chain seq x y z
N MET A 1 30.17 14.49 -11.68
CA MET A 1 28.99 14.92 -10.89
C MET A 1 28.81 13.94 -9.75
N ASP A 2 28.97 14.44 -8.53
CA ASP A 2 29.05 13.58 -7.34
C ASP A 2 27.67 13.01 -7.00
N HIS A 3 27.47 11.70 -7.20
CA HIS A 3 26.23 10.99 -6.88
C HIS A 3 25.97 10.85 -5.38
N ARG A 4 26.79 11.45 -4.52
CA ARG A 4 26.73 11.30 -3.06
C ARG A 4 25.67 12.16 -2.38
N SER A 5 25.10 13.15 -3.07
CA SER A 5 24.09 14.06 -2.51
C SER A 5 22.63 13.63 -2.76
N ARG A 6 22.39 12.66 -3.66
CA ARG A 6 21.03 12.22 -3.99
C ARG A 6 20.49 11.23 -2.96
N ALA A 7 19.37 11.59 -2.36
CA ALA A 7 18.61 10.76 -1.44
C ALA A 7 17.18 10.53 -1.95
N TRP A 8 16.48 9.56 -1.40
CA TRP A 8 15.07 9.35 -1.67
C TRP A 8 14.21 10.32 -0.85
N PHE A 9 13.24 10.94 -1.51
CA PHE A 9 12.23 11.79 -0.91
C PHE A 9 10.83 11.32 -1.29
N VAL A 10 9.86 11.61 -0.43
CA VAL A 10 8.45 11.40 -0.75
C VAL A 10 7.93 12.62 -1.52
N ILE A 11 7.30 12.34 -2.63
CA ILE A 11 6.64 13.34 -3.46
C ILE A 11 5.13 13.19 -3.27
N TYR A 12 4.47 14.26 -2.88
CA TYR A 12 3.01 14.34 -2.84
C TYR A 12 2.49 14.84 -4.18
N SER A 13 1.69 14.03 -4.84
CA SER A 13 1.09 14.36 -6.14
C SER A 13 -0.28 15.01 -5.97
N ASN A 14 -0.76 15.64 -7.03
CA ASN A 14 -2.17 15.96 -7.14
C ASN A 14 -3.00 14.66 -7.18
N PRO A 15 -4.27 14.65 -6.70
CA PRO A 15 -5.11 13.48 -6.68
C PRO A 15 -5.23 12.83 -8.07
N HIS A 16 -5.01 11.51 -8.13
CA HIS A 16 -5.04 10.73 -9.37
C HIS A 16 -4.04 11.16 -10.46
N ARG A 17 -2.94 11.83 -10.07
CA ARG A 17 -1.89 12.29 -10.99
C ARG A 17 -0.53 11.67 -10.71
N GLU A 18 -0.49 10.60 -9.95
CA GLU A 18 0.75 9.90 -9.57
C GLU A 18 1.52 9.42 -10.81
N GLU A 19 0.84 8.77 -11.76
CA GLU A 19 1.46 8.29 -13.00
C GLU A 19 1.94 9.46 -13.88
N GLN A 20 1.18 10.55 -13.91
CA GLN A 20 1.59 11.77 -14.61
C GLN A 20 2.86 12.36 -13.99
N ALA A 21 2.91 12.47 -12.66
CA ALA A 21 4.08 12.96 -11.96
C ALA A 21 5.29 12.05 -12.22
N GLN A 22 5.12 10.74 -12.13
CA GLN A 22 6.16 9.76 -12.42
C GLN A 22 6.70 9.92 -13.84
N PHE A 23 5.83 10.04 -14.83
CA PHE A 23 6.21 10.20 -16.25
C PHE A 23 7.07 11.45 -16.46
N TYR A 24 6.56 12.62 -16.02
CA TYR A 24 7.29 13.88 -16.26
C TYR A 24 8.57 14.01 -15.45
N LEU A 25 8.63 13.45 -14.25
CA LEU A 25 9.87 13.34 -13.48
C LEU A 25 10.90 12.46 -14.23
N GLY A 26 10.45 11.35 -14.79
CA GLY A 26 11.28 10.47 -15.61
C GLY A 26 11.83 11.17 -16.87
N VAL A 27 11.01 11.95 -17.58
CA VAL A 27 11.44 12.77 -18.74
C VAL A 27 12.54 13.76 -18.33
N LYS A 28 12.50 14.27 -17.10
CA LYS A 28 13.52 15.17 -16.54
C LYS A 28 14.75 14.43 -15.98
N GLY A 29 14.85 13.11 -16.16
CA GLY A 29 15.97 12.29 -15.69
C GLY A 29 15.96 11.98 -14.19
N VAL A 30 14.86 12.23 -13.50
CA VAL A 30 14.72 11.91 -12.08
C VAL A 30 14.33 10.45 -11.93
N GLN A 31 15.11 9.72 -11.14
CA GLN A 31 14.76 8.35 -10.77
C GLN A 31 13.56 8.36 -9.83
N THR A 32 12.49 7.66 -10.22
CA THR A 32 11.25 7.60 -9.44
C THR A 32 10.83 6.16 -9.15
N PHE A 33 10.07 5.99 -8.09
CA PHE A 33 9.43 4.73 -7.76
C PHE A 33 8.00 4.98 -7.27
N PHE A 34 7.03 4.43 -7.98
CA PHE A 34 5.62 4.52 -7.63
C PHE A 34 5.11 3.11 -7.32
N PRO A 35 5.10 2.72 -6.03
CA PRO A 35 4.64 1.39 -5.64
C PRO A 35 3.14 1.28 -5.81
N ARG A 36 2.73 0.22 -6.50
CA ARG A 36 1.32 -0.15 -6.73
C ARG A 36 1.05 -1.53 -6.17
N LEU A 37 -0.17 -1.76 -5.77
CA LEU A 37 -0.62 -3.02 -5.21
C LEU A 37 -1.58 -3.70 -6.18
N GLN A 38 -1.30 -4.94 -6.54
CA GLN A 38 -2.26 -5.78 -7.24
C GLN A 38 -3.16 -6.47 -6.22
N VAL A 39 -4.41 -6.03 -6.17
CA VAL A 39 -5.43 -6.62 -5.31
C VAL A 39 -6.05 -7.82 -6.04
N PRO A 40 -6.10 -9.01 -5.40
CA PRO A 40 -6.74 -10.17 -5.98
C PRO A 40 -8.19 -9.89 -6.35
N ALA A 41 -8.65 -10.49 -7.44
CA ALA A 41 -10.05 -10.43 -7.83
C ALA A 41 -10.92 -11.28 -6.92
N ALA A 42 -12.13 -10.81 -6.62
CA ALA A 42 -13.20 -11.69 -6.18
C ALA A 42 -13.57 -12.67 -7.32
N ALA A 43 -14.16 -13.82 -6.96
CA ALA A 43 -14.61 -14.78 -7.96
C ALA A 43 -15.45 -14.13 -9.06
N GLY A 44 -14.96 -14.16 -10.31
CA GLY A 44 -15.61 -13.56 -11.47
C GLY A 44 -15.21 -12.12 -11.81
N SER A 45 -14.31 -11.49 -11.06
CA SER A 45 -13.79 -10.15 -11.32
C SER A 45 -12.33 -10.19 -11.82
N LYS A 46 -11.86 -9.11 -12.45
CA LYS A 46 -10.44 -8.95 -12.78
C LYS A 46 -9.69 -8.34 -11.60
N SER A 47 -8.44 -8.77 -11.39
CA SER A 47 -7.55 -8.13 -10.42
C SER A 47 -7.41 -6.64 -10.72
N LYS A 48 -7.33 -5.83 -9.67
CA LYS A 48 -7.13 -4.37 -9.79
C LYS A 48 -5.75 -4.00 -9.32
N ILE A 49 -5.14 -3.04 -10.01
CA ILE A 49 -3.90 -2.40 -9.57
C ILE A 49 -4.27 -1.05 -9.00
N ILE A 50 -3.89 -0.80 -7.77
CA ILE A 50 -4.14 0.45 -7.05
C ILE A 50 -2.82 1.00 -6.51
N PRO A 51 -2.70 2.32 -6.27
CA PRO A 51 -1.56 2.87 -5.55
C PRO A 51 -1.40 2.22 -4.18
N LEU A 52 -0.19 1.84 -3.80
CA LEU A 52 0.09 1.37 -2.44
C LEU A 52 -0.11 2.54 -1.45
N PHE A 53 0.35 3.72 -1.83
CA PHE A 53 0.16 4.97 -1.10
C PHE A 53 -0.51 5.98 -2.02
N ARG A 54 -1.77 6.33 -1.74
CA ARG A 54 -2.50 7.31 -2.56
C ARG A 54 -1.84 8.66 -2.51
N ASN A 55 -1.66 9.27 -3.67
CA ASN A 55 -1.04 10.57 -3.89
C ASN A 55 0.45 10.64 -3.53
N TYR A 56 1.12 9.50 -3.29
CA TYR A 56 2.55 9.50 -2.95
C TYR A 56 3.35 8.64 -3.91
N LEU A 57 4.51 9.14 -4.28
CA LEU A 57 5.57 8.41 -4.99
C LEU A 57 6.94 8.82 -4.42
N PHE A 58 7.95 8.04 -4.73
CA PHE A 58 9.31 8.29 -4.29
C PHE A 58 10.12 8.84 -5.45
N ALA A 59 10.99 9.83 -5.18
CA ALA A 59 11.95 10.36 -6.14
C ALA A 59 13.34 10.43 -5.48
N ARG A 60 14.36 10.02 -6.23
CA ARG A 60 15.75 10.12 -5.81
C ARG A 60 16.38 11.35 -6.40
N ILE A 61 16.60 12.35 -5.58
CA ILE A 61 17.05 13.68 -5.97
C ILE A 61 18.11 14.24 -5.03
N ASP A 62 18.86 15.19 -5.53
CA ASP A 62 19.55 16.17 -4.72
C ASP A 62 18.57 17.34 -4.51
N VAL A 63 17.99 17.44 -3.30
CA VAL A 63 16.96 18.43 -3.03
C VAL A 63 17.43 19.87 -3.21
N ALA A 64 18.71 20.14 -2.95
CA ALA A 64 19.27 21.49 -3.07
C ALA A 64 19.32 21.97 -4.54
N THR A 65 19.64 21.06 -5.46
CA THR A 65 19.82 21.41 -6.88
C THR A 65 18.60 21.04 -7.74
N GLU A 66 17.88 19.97 -7.38
CA GLU A 66 16.79 19.42 -8.19
C GLU A 66 15.39 19.66 -7.55
N GLY A 67 15.33 20.10 -6.29
CA GLY A 67 14.05 20.30 -5.59
C GLY A 67 13.08 21.23 -6.32
N HIS A 68 13.56 22.35 -6.84
CA HIS A 68 12.77 23.28 -7.63
C HIS A 68 12.21 22.64 -8.92
N LEU A 69 13.04 21.87 -9.63
CA LEU A 69 12.64 21.15 -10.83
C LEU A 69 11.53 20.14 -10.55
N VAL A 70 11.57 19.48 -9.38
CA VAL A 70 10.55 18.51 -8.95
C VAL A 70 9.24 19.21 -8.65
N ILE A 71 9.24 20.28 -7.87
CA ILE A 71 8.02 21.01 -7.47
C ILE A 71 7.27 21.55 -8.69
N TRP A 72 7.99 22.02 -9.72
CA TRP A 72 7.40 22.51 -10.96
C TRP A 72 7.13 21.43 -12.02
N THR A 73 7.08 20.17 -11.59
CA THR A 73 6.73 19.07 -12.50
C THR A 73 5.21 18.85 -12.53
N PRO A 74 4.60 18.75 -13.72
CA PRO A 74 3.17 18.46 -13.83
C PRO A 74 2.78 17.20 -13.06
N GLY A 75 1.73 17.30 -12.25
CA GLY A 75 1.26 16.21 -11.39
C GLY A 75 1.88 16.20 -9.98
N VAL A 76 2.98 16.88 -9.75
CA VAL A 76 3.56 17.08 -8.42
C VAL A 76 2.87 18.24 -7.73
N ARG A 77 2.59 18.09 -6.44
CA ARG A 77 2.07 19.15 -5.58
C ARG A 77 3.14 19.70 -4.66
N ARG A 78 3.94 18.82 -4.03
CA ARG A 78 5.05 19.20 -3.15
C ARG A 78 5.99 18.03 -2.87
N ILE A 79 7.17 18.32 -2.37
CA ILE A 79 8.03 17.36 -1.67
C ILE A 79 7.56 17.32 -0.21
N VAL A 80 7.43 16.12 0.37
CA VAL A 80 7.04 16.00 1.78
C VAL A 80 8.16 16.50 2.66
N SER A 81 7.80 17.38 3.60
CA SER A 81 8.74 18.05 4.50
C SER A 81 8.22 18.04 5.93
N PHE A 82 9.10 18.23 6.89
CA PHE A 82 8.75 18.55 8.28
C PHE A 82 9.10 20.04 8.49
N GLY A 83 8.08 20.86 8.72
CA GLY A 83 8.24 22.29 8.57
C GLY A 83 8.63 22.63 7.12
N ASP A 84 9.69 23.41 6.95
CA ASP A 84 10.20 23.83 5.64
C ASP A 84 11.29 22.91 5.07
N GLU A 85 11.75 21.91 5.85
CA GLU A 85 12.83 21.03 5.44
C GLU A 85 12.30 19.70 4.85
N PRO A 86 12.61 19.39 3.57
CA PRO A 86 12.33 18.09 2.99
C PRO A 86 13.08 16.98 3.73
N ILE A 87 12.36 15.90 4.12
CA ILE A 87 12.94 14.79 4.86
C ILE A 87 13.33 13.67 3.92
N PRO A 88 14.60 13.27 3.88
CA PRO A 88 15.01 12.10 3.12
C PRO A 88 14.52 10.81 3.76
N ILE A 89 14.17 9.83 2.93
CA ILE A 89 13.85 8.48 3.35
C ILE A 89 15.09 7.61 3.22
N GLN A 90 15.26 6.69 4.15
CA GLN A 90 16.34 5.73 4.11
C GLN A 90 16.25 4.86 2.84
N ASP A 91 17.37 4.68 2.16
CA ASP A 91 17.49 3.84 0.96
C ASP A 91 16.98 2.40 1.19
N SER A 92 17.14 1.88 2.41
CA SER A 92 16.69 0.54 2.80
C SER A 92 15.17 0.38 2.65
N VAL A 93 14.40 1.42 2.99
CA VAL A 93 12.93 1.42 2.90
C VAL A 93 12.48 1.30 1.44
N VAL A 94 13.02 2.16 0.57
CA VAL A 94 12.66 2.14 -0.85
C VAL A 94 13.15 0.86 -1.52
N ARG A 95 14.35 0.40 -1.19
CA ARG A 95 14.92 -0.85 -1.69
C ARG A 95 14.08 -2.05 -1.28
N PHE A 96 13.62 -2.10 -0.04
CA PHE A 96 12.73 -3.16 0.45
C PHE A 96 11.43 -3.21 -0.36
N LEU A 97 10.79 -2.05 -0.62
CA LEU A 97 9.60 -1.98 -1.45
C LEU A 97 9.86 -2.42 -2.90
N GLN A 98 11.00 -2.00 -3.47
CA GLN A 98 11.40 -2.38 -4.82
C GLN A 98 11.64 -3.89 -4.96
N GLN A 99 12.20 -4.54 -3.94
CA GLN A 99 12.41 -6.00 -3.93
C GLN A 99 11.09 -6.79 -3.92
N GLN A 100 10.01 -6.21 -3.40
CA GLN A 100 8.68 -6.83 -3.39
C GLN A 100 7.89 -6.56 -4.68
N ALA A 101 8.34 -5.60 -5.48
CA ALA A 101 7.66 -5.17 -6.69
C ALA A 101 8.22 -5.87 -7.95
N ASP A 102 7.37 -6.03 -8.93
CA ASP A 102 7.79 -6.40 -10.28
C ASP A 102 8.52 -5.21 -10.97
N PRO A 103 9.09 -5.39 -12.18
CA PRO A 103 9.75 -4.30 -12.91
C PRO A 103 8.85 -3.09 -13.21
N LYS A 104 7.53 -3.25 -13.11
CA LYS A 104 6.55 -2.17 -13.30
C LYS A 104 6.19 -1.49 -11.97
N GLY A 105 6.81 -1.86 -10.86
CA GLY A 105 6.51 -1.31 -9.54
C GLY A 105 5.24 -1.88 -8.90
N VAL A 106 4.74 -3.04 -9.37
CA VAL A 106 3.54 -3.66 -8.86
C VAL A 106 3.90 -4.74 -7.84
N ILE A 107 3.37 -4.61 -6.64
CA ILE A 107 3.51 -5.55 -5.54
C ILE A 107 2.27 -6.44 -5.51
N GLN A 108 2.47 -7.74 -5.44
CA GLN A 108 1.38 -8.70 -5.29
C GLN A 108 0.86 -8.66 -3.85
N ALA A 109 -0.42 -8.32 -3.65
CA ALA A 109 -1.04 -8.48 -2.35
C ALA A 109 -1.16 -9.98 -2.05
N ARG A 110 -0.28 -10.48 -1.21
CA ARG A 110 -0.41 -11.84 -0.67
C ARG A 110 -1.31 -11.75 0.55
N SER A 111 -2.58 -12.09 0.39
CA SER A 111 -3.44 -12.31 1.56
C SER A 111 -2.88 -13.51 2.34
N ARG A 112 -2.53 -13.30 3.59
CA ARG A 112 -2.22 -14.40 4.51
C ARG A 112 -3.49 -15.14 4.95
N LEU A 113 -4.66 -14.61 4.61
CA LEU A 113 -5.96 -15.24 4.84
C LEU A 113 -6.22 -16.24 3.72
N ALA A 114 -5.83 -17.49 3.93
CA ALA A 114 -5.94 -18.55 2.95
C ALA A 114 -7.16 -19.42 3.19
N ARG A 115 -7.69 -20.04 2.13
CA ARG A 115 -8.76 -21.05 2.25
C ARG A 115 -8.31 -22.19 3.17
N GLY A 116 -9.19 -22.61 4.07
CA GLY A 116 -8.94 -23.66 5.06
C GLY A 116 -8.29 -23.16 6.35
N GLN A 117 -7.88 -21.90 6.43
CA GLN A 117 -7.31 -21.32 7.63
C GLN A 117 -8.39 -21.08 8.68
N GLU A 118 -8.10 -21.42 9.94
CA GLU A 118 -8.92 -21.07 11.09
C GLU A 118 -8.64 -19.61 11.50
N VAL A 119 -9.70 -18.87 11.79
CA VAL A 119 -9.64 -17.49 12.24
C VAL A 119 -10.67 -17.23 13.32
N GLU A 120 -10.33 -16.39 14.27
CA GLU A 120 -11.23 -15.91 15.32
C GLU A 120 -11.92 -14.63 14.86
N ILE A 121 -13.22 -14.56 15.03
CA ILE A 121 -14.02 -13.35 14.75
C ILE A 121 -13.86 -12.37 15.90
N SER A 122 -13.72 -11.09 15.58
CA SER A 122 -13.60 -10.01 16.54
C SER A 122 -14.71 -8.99 16.31
N GLY A 123 -15.49 -8.76 17.35
CA GLY A 123 -16.58 -7.80 17.36
C GLY A 123 -17.90 -8.31 16.78
N GLY A 124 -18.98 -7.63 17.15
CA GLY A 124 -20.35 -7.96 16.73
C GLY A 124 -20.94 -9.21 17.38
N PRO A 125 -22.06 -9.73 16.83
CA PRO A 125 -22.79 -10.88 17.41
C PRO A 125 -22.03 -12.20 17.37
N PHE A 126 -20.91 -12.27 16.65
CA PHE A 126 -20.10 -13.47 16.45
C PHE A 126 -18.72 -13.38 17.12
N ASP A 127 -18.52 -12.40 18.00
CA ASP A 127 -17.25 -12.17 18.69
C ASP A 127 -16.76 -13.41 19.42
N GLY A 128 -15.47 -13.73 19.27
CA GLY A 128 -14.83 -14.88 19.87
C GLY A 128 -15.11 -16.23 19.18
N LEU A 129 -16.00 -16.28 18.17
CA LEU A 129 -16.20 -17.52 17.42
C LEU A 129 -15.04 -17.79 16.47
N VAL A 130 -14.70 -19.07 16.36
CA VAL A 130 -13.71 -19.57 15.39
C VAL A 130 -14.40 -20.08 14.15
N GLY A 131 -13.91 -19.68 12.99
CA GLY A 131 -14.41 -20.14 11.71
C GLY A 131 -13.30 -20.47 10.73
N ILE A 132 -13.67 -21.13 9.63
CA ILE A 132 -12.74 -21.57 8.57
C ILE A 132 -12.94 -20.69 7.34
N ILE A 133 -11.87 -20.11 6.82
CA ILE A 133 -11.90 -19.33 5.58
C ILE A 133 -12.27 -20.23 4.40
N GLN A 134 -13.36 -19.93 3.72
CA GLN A 134 -13.81 -20.62 2.50
C GLN A 134 -13.22 -20.05 1.22
N ALA A 135 -12.95 -18.73 1.23
CA ALA A 135 -12.34 -18.03 0.12
C ALA A 135 -11.52 -16.84 0.65
N PRO A 136 -10.40 -16.45 0.00
CA PRO A 136 -9.64 -15.26 0.37
C PRO A 136 -10.51 -14.01 0.27
N PRO A 137 -10.06 -12.87 0.86
CA PRO A 137 -10.80 -11.61 0.81
C PRO A 137 -11.14 -11.18 -0.62
N ASP A 138 -12.35 -10.67 -0.79
CA ASP A 138 -12.77 -10.04 -2.05
C ASP A 138 -12.16 -8.63 -2.19
N ASP A 139 -12.42 -7.94 -3.32
CA ASP A 139 -11.93 -6.59 -3.62
C ASP A 139 -12.45 -5.52 -2.63
N LYS A 140 -13.46 -5.84 -1.83
CA LYS A 140 -14.01 -5.01 -0.75
C LYS A 140 -13.45 -5.40 0.62
N GLY A 141 -12.47 -6.28 0.67
CA GLY A 141 -11.89 -6.77 1.92
C GLY A 141 -12.83 -7.67 2.72
N ARG A 142 -13.79 -8.36 2.07
CA ARG A 142 -14.71 -9.27 2.76
C ARG A 142 -14.30 -10.71 2.55
N VAL A 143 -14.23 -11.45 3.64
CA VAL A 143 -13.84 -12.86 3.71
C VAL A 143 -15.07 -13.72 3.93
N LYS A 144 -15.20 -14.81 3.18
CA LYS A 144 -16.25 -15.80 3.40
C LYS A 144 -15.75 -16.82 4.41
N ILE A 145 -16.39 -16.88 5.57
CA ILE A 145 -16.02 -17.74 6.69
C ILE A 145 -17.15 -18.75 6.97
N LEU A 146 -16.77 -20.00 7.14
CA LEU A 146 -17.65 -21.06 7.60
C LEU A 146 -17.61 -21.11 9.12
N LEU A 147 -18.70 -20.80 9.76
CA LEU A 147 -18.88 -20.93 11.21
C LEU A 147 -19.61 -22.24 11.52
N LYS A 148 -19.15 -22.94 12.55
CA LYS A 148 -19.84 -24.08 13.12
C LYS A 148 -20.68 -23.58 14.30
N LEU A 149 -21.95 -23.37 14.08
CA LEU A 149 -22.90 -22.93 15.10
C LEU A 149 -23.76 -24.12 15.55
N LEU A 150 -23.54 -24.57 16.79
CA LEU A 150 -24.21 -25.76 17.32
C LEU A 150 -24.01 -26.98 16.37
N SER A 151 -25.08 -27.49 15.81
CA SER A 151 -25.04 -28.64 14.87
C SER A 151 -25.11 -28.23 13.38
N ARG A 152 -25.00 -26.92 13.06
CA ARG A 152 -25.12 -26.41 11.70
C ARG A 152 -23.88 -25.65 11.27
N GLN A 153 -23.54 -25.77 9.99
CA GLN A 153 -22.50 -24.97 9.35
C GLN A 153 -23.15 -23.82 8.60
N VAL A 154 -22.71 -22.61 8.90
CA VAL A 154 -23.25 -21.39 8.28
C VAL A 154 -22.11 -20.60 7.66
N SER A 155 -22.26 -20.25 6.38
CA SER A 155 -21.30 -19.39 5.69
C SER A 155 -21.71 -17.92 5.83
N VAL A 156 -20.83 -17.12 6.41
CA VAL A 156 -21.05 -15.68 6.61
C VAL A 156 -19.91 -14.89 5.96
N LYS A 157 -20.21 -13.72 5.42
CA LYS A 157 -19.20 -12.78 4.92
C LYS A 157 -18.87 -11.77 6.01
N PHE A 158 -17.60 -11.69 6.36
CA PHE A 158 -17.05 -10.73 7.31
C PHE A 158 -16.11 -9.76 6.60
N GLY A 159 -16.06 -8.50 7.06
CA GLY A 159 -14.94 -7.62 6.72
C GLY A 159 -13.64 -8.13 7.36
N VAL A 160 -12.52 -7.88 6.75
CA VAL A 160 -11.19 -8.28 7.31
C VAL A 160 -10.94 -7.64 8.67
N GLU A 161 -11.57 -6.51 8.96
CA GLU A 161 -11.53 -5.81 10.25
C GLU A 161 -12.21 -6.59 11.38
N SER A 162 -13.15 -7.47 11.03
CA SER A 162 -13.85 -8.35 11.98
C SER A 162 -13.13 -9.68 12.23
N ILE A 163 -11.90 -9.81 11.78
CA ILE A 163 -11.05 -10.98 12.03
C ILE A 163 -9.92 -10.54 12.94
N LYS A 164 -9.65 -11.28 14.01
CA LYS A 164 -8.54 -10.99 14.91
C LYS A 164 -7.21 -10.93 14.15
N GLY A 165 -6.58 -9.76 14.14
CA GLY A 165 -5.39 -9.52 13.31
C GLY A 165 -5.65 -9.45 11.79
N GLY A 166 -6.92 -9.46 11.36
CA GLY A 166 -7.28 -9.57 9.94
C GLY A 166 -6.74 -8.45 9.06
N ARG A 167 -6.69 -7.22 9.56
CA ARG A 167 -6.06 -6.09 8.85
C ARG A 167 -4.57 -6.33 8.59
N ALA A 168 -3.84 -6.81 9.58
CA ALA A 168 -2.42 -7.13 9.45
C ALA A 168 -2.18 -8.34 8.53
N LEU A 169 -3.13 -9.28 8.48
CA LEU A 169 -3.07 -10.46 7.62
C LEU A 169 -3.48 -10.16 6.17
N TRP A 170 -4.26 -9.10 5.96
CA TRP A 170 -4.70 -8.67 4.63
C TRP A 170 -3.88 -7.53 4.05
N ALA A 171 -3.37 -6.62 4.90
CA ALA A 171 -2.44 -5.59 4.47
C ALA A 171 -1.17 -6.24 3.90
N PRO A 172 -0.59 -5.69 2.84
CA PRO A 172 0.73 -6.13 2.45
C PRO A 172 1.64 -6.02 3.67
N ALA A 173 2.45 -7.05 3.93
CA ALA A 173 3.37 -7.13 5.07
C ALA A 173 4.27 -5.87 5.23
N ILE A 174 4.31 -5.06 4.22
CA ILE A 174 5.03 -3.82 4.04
C ILE A 174 4.54 -2.69 4.97
N ALA A 175 3.25 -2.58 5.26
CA ALA A 175 2.72 -1.46 6.04
C ALA A 175 3.11 -1.54 7.53
N ASN A 176 3.31 -2.75 8.05
CA ASN A 176 3.69 -2.97 9.45
C ASN A 176 5.21 -2.96 9.68
N ASP A 177 6.01 -3.34 8.66
CA ASP A 177 7.47 -3.45 8.80
C ASP A 177 8.21 -2.11 8.58
N VAL A 178 7.54 -1.11 7.98
CA VAL A 178 8.21 0.14 7.60
C VAL A 178 8.07 1.24 8.65
N GLY A 179 7.21 1.07 9.67
CA GLY A 179 7.05 2.05 10.77
C GLY A 179 6.67 3.47 10.28
N LEU A 180 6.13 3.57 9.07
CA LEU A 180 5.74 4.84 8.48
C LEU A 180 4.35 5.23 9.03
N GLU A 181 4.33 5.97 10.10
CA GLU A 181 3.16 6.79 10.44
C GLU A 181 3.06 7.90 9.40
N TRP A 182 2.11 7.75 8.48
CA TRP A 182 1.82 8.78 7.51
C TRP A 182 1.03 9.91 8.17
N PRO A 183 1.41 11.17 7.98
CA PRO A 183 0.61 12.27 8.44
C PRO A 183 -0.79 12.14 7.81
N SER A 184 -1.80 12.12 8.66
CA SER A 184 -3.21 12.15 8.26
C SER A 184 -3.41 13.26 7.24
N ALA A 185 -4.13 12.98 6.16
CA ALA A 185 -4.43 13.95 5.11
C ALA A 185 -5.54 14.90 5.61
N GLU A 186 -5.28 15.62 6.71
CA GLU A 186 -6.10 16.72 7.18
C GLU A 186 -5.35 18.03 6.95
N GLY A 187 -5.90 18.85 6.06
CA GLY A 187 -5.46 20.20 5.75
C GLY A 187 -5.85 20.61 4.34
#